data_8ada83e1d89ef92affa7c60dd44683b8
#
_entry.id   8ada83e1d89ef92affa7c60dd44683b8
#
_cell.length_a   1.000
_cell.length_b   1.000
_cell.length_c   1.000
_cell.angle_alpha   90.00
_cell.angle_beta   90.00
_cell.angle_gamma   90.00
#
_symmetry.space_group_name_H-M   'P 1'
#
loop_
_entity.id
_entity.type
_entity.pdbx_description
1 polymer ?
#
loop_
_entity_poly.entity_id
_entity_poly.type
_entity_poly.pdbx_seq_one_letter_code
_entity_poly.pdbx_strand_id
1 'polypeptide(L)'
;MARARVVFVLKSLRERWPDLPSLDERGFERQHARVRRGIDIWIAQGYARLREPLEARGFEVGVSERFVPGAICVAHRDDLNRYRDPLHECFVVGVRADRPEVTVAEIEVVQSAVQVDSSRARFLPSWPQPGLIPRDASRGSCIRRAAYLGRTSAAPAWYFEESFRRKLLDIGITFDVRTGRWNDYSQVDIVLAHRDENEAMLQRKPATKLVNAWLAEAPALVAPEPAIEELRRGDLDFIATADAASTLAAVRSLAREPARYLAMIENGRRRSREYVASAVRGRWMALFENDVMPAYELWRLRGGWERYLRHLHTMSAQKLAARRFRQAERRDRPASPSSIPQSAQKTSELGR
;
A
#
# COMPACT_ATOMS: atom_id res chain seq x y z
N MET A 1 -20.84 17.92 -25.51
CA MET A 1 -19.62 17.08 -25.59
C MET A 1 -19.90 15.72 -24.93
N ALA A 2 -19.46 14.61 -25.53
CA ALA A 2 -19.59 13.30 -24.88
C ALA A 2 -18.81 13.29 -23.55
N ARG A 3 -19.42 12.72 -22.51
CA ARG A 3 -18.77 12.58 -21.18
C ARG A 3 -17.52 11.75 -21.31
N ALA A 4 -16.41 12.16 -20.66
CA ALA A 4 -15.22 11.35 -20.61
C ALA A 4 -15.50 10.10 -19.77
N ARG A 5 -15.05 8.94 -20.25
CA ARG A 5 -15.26 7.65 -19.59
C ARG A 5 -14.03 7.25 -18.79
N VAL A 6 -14.22 6.91 -17.51
CA VAL A 6 -13.19 6.38 -16.62
C VAL A 6 -13.49 4.92 -16.32
N VAL A 7 -12.55 4.03 -16.61
CA VAL A 7 -12.70 2.59 -16.40
C VAL A 7 -11.60 2.09 -15.48
N PHE A 8 -11.98 1.57 -14.32
CA PHE A 8 -11.07 0.85 -13.45
C PHE A 8 -10.89 -0.57 -13.98
N VAL A 9 -9.67 -0.92 -14.42
CA VAL A 9 -9.41 -2.22 -15.01
C VAL A 9 -8.95 -3.20 -13.94
N LEU A 10 -9.73 -4.27 -13.77
CA LEU A 10 -9.45 -5.35 -12.80
C LEU A 10 -9.67 -6.69 -13.50
N LYS A 11 -8.61 -7.32 -14.02
CA LYS A 11 -8.70 -8.55 -14.80
C LYS A 11 -9.22 -9.77 -14.04
N SER A 12 -9.23 -9.70 -12.71
CA SER A 12 -9.82 -10.71 -11.83
C SER A 12 -11.20 -10.29 -11.28
N LEU A 13 -11.91 -9.38 -11.94
CA LEU A 13 -13.18 -8.84 -11.48
C LEU A 13 -14.21 -9.95 -11.23
N ARG A 14 -14.48 -10.77 -12.25
CA ARG A 14 -15.51 -11.84 -12.15
C ARG A 14 -15.15 -12.91 -11.12
N GLU A 15 -13.88 -13.24 -11.00
CA GLU A 15 -13.41 -14.25 -10.07
C GLU A 15 -13.44 -13.76 -8.62
N ARG A 16 -13.00 -12.54 -8.37
CA ARG A 16 -12.72 -12.05 -7.01
C ARG A 16 -13.70 -11.01 -6.50
N TRP A 17 -14.25 -10.20 -7.39
CA TRP A 17 -15.08 -9.04 -7.07
C TRP A 17 -16.30 -8.92 -8.00
N PRO A 18 -17.10 -10.00 -8.22
CA PRO A 18 -18.22 -9.98 -9.17
C PRO A 18 -19.27 -8.93 -8.83
N ASP A 19 -19.41 -8.59 -7.57
CA ASP A 19 -20.35 -7.62 -7.01
C ASP A 19 -19.81 -6.18 -6.93
N LEU A 20 -18.52 -5.95 -7.26
CA LEU A 20 -17.87 -4.63 -7.17
C LEU A 20 -18.65 -3.51 -7.90
N PRO A 21 -19.26 -3.74 -9.07
CA PRO A 21 -20.03 -2.69 -9.76
C PRO A 21 -21.18 -2.11 -8.92
N SER A 22 -21.73 -2.87 -7.98
CA SER A 22 -22.81 -2.45 -7.11
C SER A 22 -22.36 -1.96 -5.71
N LEU A 23 -21.08 -2.11 -5.37
CA LEU A 23 -20.57 -1.71 -4.06
C LEU A 23 -20.29 -0.19 -4.02
N ASP A 24 -20.83 0.44 -2.99
CA ASP A 24 -20.39 1.75 -2.52
C ASP A 24 -19.18 1.63 -1.58
N GLU A 25 -18.66 2.77 -1.10
CA GLU A 25 -17.55 2.81 -0.15
C GLU A 25 -17.85 1.98 1.13
N ARG A 26 -19.06 2.09 1.68
CA ARG A 26 -19.45 1.35 2.89
C ARG A 26 -19.60 -0.14 2.63
N GLY A 27 -20.14 -0.52 1.48
CA GLY A 27 -20.22 -1.91 1.04
C GLY A 27 -18.85 -2.55 0.90
N PHE A 28 -17.89 -1.82 0.32
CA PHE A 28 -16.52 -2.28 0.20
C PHE A 28 -15.85 -2.45 1.58
N GLU A 29 -16.01 -1.49 2.50
CA GLU A 29 -15.47 -1.59 3.86
C GLU A 29 -15.96 -2.84 4.60
N ARG A 30 -17.24 -3.19 4.47
CA ARG A 30 -17.78 -4.43 5.07
C ARG A 30 -17.15 -5.71 4.50
N GLN A 31 -16.59 -5.64 3.30
CA GLN A 31 -15.94 -6.77 2.63
C GLN A 31 -14.40 -6.75 2.75
N HIS A 32 -13.85 -6.04 3.74
CA HIS A 32 -12.40 -5.87 3.93
C HIS A 32 -11.62 -7.20 3.95
N ALA A 33 -12.21 -8.29 4.43
CA ALA A 33 -11.59 -9.62 4.46
C ALA A 33 -11.22 -10.17 3.07
N ARG A 34 -11.85 -9.66 1.99
CA ARG A 34 -11.53 -10.01 0.59
C ARG A 34 -10.29 -9.29 0.07
N VAL A 35 -9.87 -8.21 0.71
CA VAL A 35 -8.70 -7.39 0.29
C VAL A 35 -7.42 -8.11 0.71
N ARG A 36 -6.74 -8.73 -0.25
CA ARG A 36 -5.54 -9.55 -0.01
C ARG A 36 -4.32 -9.17 -0.84
N ARG A 37 -4.50 -8.37 -1.89
CA ARG A 37 -3.46 -7.99 -2.86
C ARG A 37 -3.42 -6.48 -3.04
N GLY A 38 -2.26 -5.96 -3.47
CA GLY A 38 -2.12 -4.54 -3.80
C GLY A 38 -3.14 -4.06 -4.84
N ILE A 39 -3.46 -4.90 -5.82
CA ILE A 39 -4.48 -4.58 -6.84
C ILE A 39 -5.88 -4.39 -6.24
N ASP A 40 -6.24 -5.12 -5.18
CA ASP A 40 -7.52 -4.95 -4.49
C ASP A 40 -7.59 -3.57 -3.81
N ILE A 41 -6.46 -3.13 -3.21
CA ILE A 41 -6.35 -1.82 -2.57
C ILE A 41 -6.39 -0.69 -3.60
N TRP A 42 -5.63 -0.82 -4.69
CA TRP A 42 -5.49 0.28 -5.64
C TRP A 42 -6.66 0.39 -6.62
N ILE A 43 -7.18 -0.74 -7.11
CA ILE A 43 -8.20 -0.74 -8.16
C ILE A 43 -9.59 -0.98 -7.60
N ALA A 44 -9.82 -2.06 -6.84
CA ALA A 44 -11.17 -2.35 -6.34
C ALA A 44 -11.62 -1.30 -5.30
N GLN A 45 -10.78 -1.00 -4.30
CA GLN A 45 -11.04 0.04 -3.33
C GLN A 45 -11.08 1.43 -3.98
N GLY A 46 -10.17 1.69 -4.94
CA GLY A 46 -10.15 2.94 -5.71
C GLY A 46 -11.47 3.17 -6.45
N TYR A 47 -11.99 2.16 -7.15
CA TYR A 47 -13.29 2.24 -7.81
C TYR A 47 -14.43 2.55 -6.82
N ALA A 48 -14.53 1.78 -5.74
CA ALA A 48 -15.60 1.96 -4.75
C ALA A 48 -15.60 3.35 -4.11
N ARG A 49 -14.42 3.99 -3.98
CA ARG A 49 -14.26 5.33 -3.35
C ARG A 49 -14.31 6.50 -4.32
N LEU A 50 -14.03 6.28 -5.60
CA LEU A 50 -13.91 7.34 -6.60
C LEU A 50 -15.09 7.39 -7.56
N ARG A 51 -15.90 6.32 -7.67
CA ARG A 51 -17.05 6.27 -8.60
C ARG A 51 -17.96 7.49 -8.44
N GLU A 52 -18.60 7.63 -7.29
CA GLU A 52 -19.55 8.71 -7.06
C GLU A 52 -18.92 10.12 -7.19
N PRO A 53 -17.73 10.41 -6.62
CA PRO A 53 -17.07 11.70 -6.81
C PRO A 53 -16.74 12.05 -8.27
N LEU A 54 -16.35 11.06 -9.09
CA LEU A 54 -16.07 11.24 -10.49
C LEU A 54 -17.37 11.41 -11.30
N GLU A 55 -18.41 10.62 -11.01
CA GLU A 55 -19.74 10.78 -11.61
C GLU A 55 -20.33 12.17 -11.34
N ALA A 56 -20.19 12.67 -10.11
CA ALA A 56 -20.59 14.03 -9.73
C ALA A 56 -19.85 15.13 -10.52
N ARG A 57 -18.67 14.82 -11.08
CA ARG A 57 -17.88 15.69 -11.96
C ARG A 57 -18.17 15.47 -13.46
N GLY A 58 -19.16 14.67 -13.78
CA GLY A 58 -19.63 14.45 -15.13
C GLY A 58 -18.90 13.35 -15.90
N PHE A 59 -18.10 12.50 -15.23
CA PHE A 59 -17.52 11.32 -15.85
C PHE A 59 -18.55 10.19 -15.95
N GLU A 60 -18.39 9.31 -16.95
CA GLU A 60 -19.00 7.99 -16.96
C GLU A 60 -18.02 7.03 -16.28
N VAL A 61 -18.37 6.42 -15.16
CA VAL A 61 -17.43 5.61 -14.38
C VAL A 61 -17.84 4.15 -14.36
N GLY A 62 -16.90 3.25 -14.66
CA GLY A 62 -17.15 1.82 -14.65
C GLY A 62 -15.93 1.02 -14.18
N VAL A 63 -16.18 -0.28 -13.95
CA VAL A 63 -15.12 -1.28 -13.72
C VAL A 63 -15.24 -2.39 -14.76
N SER A 64 -14.11 -2.90 -15.25
CA SER A 64 -14.08 -3.88 -16.34
C SER A 64 -12.86 -4.80 -16.22
N GLU A 65 -12.96 -6.01 -16.76
CA GLU A 65 -11.80 -6.89 -16.96
C GLU A 65 -10.97 -6.51 -18.19
N ARG A 66 -11.49 -5.63 -19.05
CA ARG A 66 -10.89 -5.24 -20.32
C ARG A 66 -10.61 -3.76 -20.37
N PHE A 67 -9.55 -3.39 -21.06
CA PHE A 67 -9.29 -2.02 -21.47
C PHE A 67 -10.32 -1.59 -22.50
N VAL A 68 -10.81 -0.35 -22.40
CA VAL A 68 -11.87 0.19 -23.25
C VAL A 68 -11.29 1.27 -24.14
N PRO A 69 -11.27 1.09 -25.47
CA PRO A 69 -10.79 2.10 -26.42
C PRO A 69 -11.42 3.47 -26.21
N GLY A 70 -10.61 4.51 -26.27
CA GLY A 70 -11.05 5.89 -26.07
C GLY A 70 -11.28 6.31 -24.62
N ALA A 71 -11.28 5.38 -23.66
CA ALA A 71 -11.49 5.67 -22.24
C ALA A 71 -10.19 5.98 -21.51
N ILE A 72 -10.32 6.65 -20.35
CA ILE A 72 -9.29 6.76 -19.32
C ILE A 72 -9.33 5.45 -18.51
N CYS A 73 -8.30 4.62 -18.66
CA CYS A 73 -8.21 3.31 -17.99
C CYS A 73 -7.25 3.38 -16.81
N VAL A 74 -7.78 3.23 -15.58
CA VAL A 74 -6.98 3.14 -14.36
C VAL A 74 -6.66 1.67 -14.08
N ALA A 75 -5.38 1.30 -14.10
CA ALA A 75 -4.97 -0.10 -13.99
C ALA A 75 -3.74 -0.28 -13.11
N HIS A 76 -3.70 -1.38 -12.35
CA HIS A 76 -2.51 -1.80 -11.62
C HIS A 76 -1.46 -2.37 -12.58
N ARG A 77 -0.18 -2.19 -12.25
CA ARG A 77 0.96 -2.69 -13.06
C ARG A 77 0.84 -4.16 -13.43
N ASP A 78 0.31 -5.00 -12.56
CA ASP A 78 0.16 -6.44 -12.81
C ASP A 78 -0.83 -6.75 -13.95
N ASP A 79 -1.80 -5.88 -14.19
CA ASP A 79 -2.77 -6.03 -15.27
C ASP A 79 -2.33 -5.42 -16.61
N LEU A 80 -1.17 -4.74 -16.65
CA LEU A 80 -0.61 -4.06 -17.84
C LEU A 80 0.43 -4.92 -18.61
N ASN A 81 0.45 -6.23 -18.40
CA ASN A 81 1.49 -7.11 -18.97
C ASN A 81 1.06 -7.92 -20.21
N ARG A 82 -0.16 -7.79 -20.69
CA ARG A 82 -0.68 -8.63 -21.76
C ARG A 82 -0.63 -7.95 -23.12
N TYR A 83 0.01 -8.57 -24.08
CA TYR A 83 0.13 -8.11 -25.48
C TYR A 83 -1.20 -7.98 -26.23
N ARG A 84 -2.28 -8.54 -25.70
CA ARG A 84 -3.59 -8.56 -26.36
C ARG A 84 -4.48 -7.37 -25.99
N ASP A 85 -4.02 -6.50 -25.06
CA ASP A 85 -4.79 -5.35 -24.65
C ASP A 85 -4.55 -4.18 -25.62
N PRO A 86 -5.58 -3.45 -26.07
CA PRO A 86 -5.46 -2.31 -26.99
C PRO A 86 -5.00 -1.06 -26.24
N LEU A 87 -3.86 -1.13 -25.53
CA LEU A 87 -3.38 -0.04 -24.68
C LEU A 87 -3.12 1.25 -25.45
N HIS A 88 -2.74 1.16 -26.73
CA HIS A 88 -2.54 2.32 -27.60
C HIS A 88 -3.83 3.06 -27.96
N GLU A 89 -4.98 2.42 -27.76
CA GLU A 89 -6.31 3.00 -27.97
C GLU A 89 -6.91 3.56 -26.67
N CYS A 90 -6.22 3.42 -25.54
CA CYS A 90 -6.67 3.84 -24.23
C CYS A 90 -5.74 4.90 -23.63
N PHE A 91 -6.28 5.84 -22.87
CA PHE A 91 -5.48 6.69 -22.01
C PHE A 91 -5.23 5.95 -20.69
N VAL A 92 -3.99 5.52 -20.45
CA VAL A 92 -3.67 4.67 -19.30
C VAL A 92 -3.15 5.48 -18.12
N VAL A 93 -3.83 5.39 -16.98
CA VAL A 93 -3.34 5.79 -15.66
C VAL A 93 -2.86 4.52 -14.95
N GLY A 94 -1.54 4.33 -14.90
CA GLY A 94 -0.94 3.10 -14.41
C GLY A 94 -0.51 3.23 -12.95
N VAL A 95 -1.01 2.37 -12.06
CA VAL A 95 -0.57 2.30 -10.67
C VAL A 95 0.63 1.37 -10.56
N ARG A 96 1.81 1.93 -10.21
CA ARG A 96 3.06 1.16 -10.06
C ARG A 96 3.02 0.24 -8.84
N ALA A 97 2.54 0.74 -7.70
CA ALA A 97 2.68 0.09 -6.40
C ALA A 97 4.16 -0.28 -6.09
N ASP A 98 4.45 -1.50 -5.64
CA ASP A 98 5.80 -2.03 -5.42
C ASP A 98 6.38 -2.76 -6.63
N ARG A 99 5.91 -2.44 -7.83
CA ARG A 99 6.28 -3.05 -9.11
C ARG A 99 7.29 -2.20 -9.89
N PRO A 100 7.86 -2.74 -10.98
CA PRO A 100 8.67 -1.93 -11.90
C PRO A 100 7.83 -0.85 -12.58
N GLU A 101 8.49 0.16 -13.12
CA GLU A 101 7.90 1.29 -13.83
C GLU A 101 6.82 0.90 -14.82
N VAL A 102 5.81 1.76 -14.94
CA VAL A 102 4.68 1.60 -15.87
C VAL A 102 4.89 2.50 -17.08
N THR A 103 5.83 2.15 -17.93
CA THR A 103 6.24 3.00 -19.07
C THR A 103 5.17 3.13 -20.15
N VAL A 104 4.20 2.19 -20.22
CA VAL A 104 3.07 2.25 -21.14
C VAL A 104 1.96 3.20 -20.71
N ALA A 105 2.00 3.69 -19.45
CA ALA A 105 1.01 4.63 -18.97
C ALA A 105 1.31 6.07 -19.42
N GLU A 106 0.29 6.84 -19.67
CA GLU A 106 0.40 8.30 -19.88
C GLU A 106 0.67 9.02 -18.56
N ILE A 107 0.06 8.55 -17.47
CA ILE A 107 0.32 9.00 -16.11
C ILE A 107 0.59 7.77 -15.25
N GLU A 108 1.64 7.84 -14.44
CA GLU A 108 2.03 6.79 -13.52
C GLU A 108 1.78 7.23 -12.08
N VAL A 109 1.00 6.47 -11.33
CA VAL A 109 0.77 6.69 -9.91
C VAL A 109 1.77 5.87 -9.10
N VAL A 110 2.55 6.55 -8.27
CA VAL A 110 3.54 5.96 -7.36
C VAL A 110 3.13 6.17 -5.90
N GLN A 111 3.54 5.28 -5.02
CA GLN A 111 3.09 5.21 -3.63
C GLN A 111 4.06 5.83 -2.60
N SER A 112 5.17 6.39 -3.07
CA SER A 112 6.17 7.10 -2.29
C SER A 112 6.74 8.24 -3.13
N ALA A 113 7.05 9.38 -2.54
CA ALA A 113 7.59 10.52 -3.27
C ALA A 113 8.99 10.23 -3.83
N VAL A 114 9.76 9.35 -3.18
CA VAL A 114 11.07 8.91 -3.71
C VAL A 114 10.97 8.16 -5.05
N GLN A 115 9.78 7.70 -5.42
CA GLN A 115 9.52 7.03 -6.71
C GLN A 115 9.11 8.01 -7.83
N VAL A 116 9.05 9.31 -7.57
CA VAL A 116 8.75 10.32 -8.60
C VAL A 116 10.03 10.55 -9.43
N ASP A 117 10.29 9.62 -10.34
CA ASP A 117 11.51 9.50 -11.14
C ASP A 117 11.31 9.93 -12.60
N SER A 118 10.12 10.37 -12.97
CA SER A 118 9.80 10.81 -14.33
C SER A 118 8.73 11.91 -14.33
N SER A 119 8.65 12.67 -15.44
CA SER A 119 7.62 13.71 -15.63
C SER A 119 6.18 13.15 -15.65
N ARG A 120 6.01 11.83 -15.81
CA ARG A 120 4.73 11.15 -15.81
C ARG A 120 4.33 10.63 -14.44
N ALA A 121 5.29 10.51 -13.51
CA ALA A 121 5.06 9.97 -12.17
C ALA A 121 4.38 10.99 -11.26
N ARG A 122 3.35 10.56 -10.55
CA ARG A 122 2.61 11.35 -9.55
C ARG A 122 2.50 10.57 -8.27
N PHE A 123 2.89 11.18 -7.18
CA PHE A 123 2.77 10.55 -5.86
C PHE A 123 1.34 10.63 -5.36
N LEU A 124 0.79 9.46 -5.04
CA LEU A 124 -0.43 9.33 -4.24
C LEU A 124 -0.19 8.30 -3.13
N PRO A 125 -0.54 8.60 -1.88
CA PRO A 125 -0.46 7.62 -0.81
C PRO A 125 -1.43 6.47 -1.09
N SER A 126 -1.08 5.28 -0.63
CA SER A 126 -1.99 4.13 -0.65
C SER A 126 -3.27 4.47 0.12
N TRP A 127 -4.38 3.88 -0.29
CA TRP A 127 -5.62 3.92 0.48
C TRP A 127 -5.37 3.33 1.88
N PRO A 128 -6.06 3.84 2.93
CA PRO A 128 -6.01 3.25 4.26
C PRO A 128 -6.49 1.80 4.24
N GLN A 129 -6.02 1.02 5.21
CA GLN A 129 -6.44 -0.38 5.36
C GLN A 129 -7.96 -0.45 5.53
N PRO A 130 -8.70 -1.17 4.66
CA PRO A 130 -10.14 -1.31 4.80
C PRO A 130 -10.52 -2.03 6.09
N GLY A 131 -11.61 -1.59 6.72
CA GLY A 131 -12.09 -2.17 7.97
C GLY A 131 -11.12 -2.04 9.13
N LEU A 132 -10.25 -1.04 9.15
CA LEU A 132 -9.28 -0.82 10.23
C LEU A 132 -10.01 -0.57 11.55
N ILE A 133 -9.69 -1.39 12.55
CA ILE A 133 -10.16 -1.27 13.92
C ILE A 133 -9.03 -0.65 14.75
N PRO A 134 -9.19 0.57 15.25
CA PRO A 134 -8.14 1.24 16.01
C PRO A 134 -7.90 0.56 17.37
N ARG A 135 -6.80 0.92 18.01
CA ARG A 135 -6.46 0.53 19.37
C ARG A 135 -7.57 0.96 20.33
N ASP A 136 -7.93 0.08 21.25
CA ASP A 136 -8.88 0.39 22.30
C ASP A 136 -8.31 1.51 23.21
N ALA A 137 -8.98 2.66 23.22
CA ALA A 137 -8.58 3.83 23.99
C ALA A 137 -8.55 3.58 25.51
N SER A 138 -9.37 2.64 26.02
CA SER A 138 -9.40 2.26 27.44
C SER A 138 -8.08 1.67 27.94
N ARG A 139 -7.20 1.21 27.03
CA ARG A 139 -5.86 0.70 27.35
C ARG A 139 -4.90 1.79 27.85
N GLY A 140 -5.25 3.07 27.71
CA GLY A 140 -4.49 4.21 28.22
C GLY A 140 -3.02 4.19 27.75
N SER A 141 -2.09 4.49 28.66
CA SER A 141 -0.64 4.46 28.41
C SER A 141 0.02 3.12 28.72
N CYS A 142 -0.75 2.09 29.07
CA CYS A 142 -0.21 0.79 29.45
C CYS A 142 0.19 -0.03 28.21
N ILE A 143 1.48 -0.32 28.07
CA ILE A 143 2.02 -1.11 26.98
C ILE A 143 2.11 -2.57 27.43
N ARG A 144 1.24 -3.43 26.89
CA ARG A 144 1.19 -4.86 27.21
C ARG A 144 1.40 -5.74 25.97
N ARG A 145 1.17 -5.19 24.77
CA ARG A 145 1.23 -5.96 23.53
C ARG A 145 1.88 -5.18 22.39
N ALA A 146 2.97 -5.74 21.89
CA ALA A 146 3.57 -5.34 20.61
C ALA A 146 3.09 -6.31 19.52
N ALA A 147 2.91 -5.82 18.29
CA ALA A 147 2.51 -6.68 17.18
C ALA A 147 3.19 -6.27 15.87
N TYR A 148 3.51 -7.29 15.07
CA TYR A 148 3.76 -7.16 13.64
C TYR A 148 2.51 -7.59 12.86
N LEU A 149 2.03 -6.75 11.96
CA LEU A 149 0.89 -7.05 11.11
C LEU A 149 1.37 -7.15 9.66
N GLY A 150 1.40 -8.35 9.12
CA GLY A 150 1.92 -8.60 7.77
C GLY A 150 2.26 -10.05 7.50
N ARG A 151 2.85 -10.31 6.33
CA ARG A 151 3.27 -11.66 5.93
C ARG A 151 4.52 -12.08 6.70
N THR A 152 4.57 -13.33 7.14
CA THR A 152 5.76 -13.90 7.81
C THR A 152 7.00 -13.85 6.91
N SER A 153 6.84 -14.06 5.61
CA SER A 153 7.94 -14.02 4.64
C SER A 153 8.60 -12.65 4.46
N ALA A 154 7.99 -11.60 5.00
CA ALA A 154 8.54 -10.24 4.97
C ALA A 154 8.94 -9.75 6.37
N ALA A 155 8.80 -10.60 7.39
CA ALA A 155 9.19 -10.28 8.77
C ALA A 155 10.64 -10.69 9.03
N PRO A 156 11.41 -9.89 9.76
CA PRO A 156 12.77 -10.28 10.15
C PRO A 156 12.79 -11.59 10.92
N ALA A 157 13.84 -12.41 10.72
CA ALA A 157 14.01 -13.70 11.38
C ALA A 157 13.97 -13.58 12.91
N TRP A 158 14.55 -12.52 13.47
CA TRP A 158 14.59 -12.30 14.93
C TRP A 158 13.21 -12.08 15.57
N TYR A 159 12.14 -11.79 14.81
CA TYR A 159 10.77 -11.78 15.33
C TYR A 159 10.30 -13.18 15.80
N PHE A 160 10.91 -14.22 15.27
CA PHE A 160 10.57 -15.62 15.57
C PHE A 160 11.52 -16.25 16.61
N GLU A 161 12.58 -15.54 17.01
CA GLU A 161 13.51 -16.01 18.02
C GLU A 161 12.87 -15.96 19.42
N GLU A 162 12.98 -17.08 20.15
CA GLU A 162 12.51 -17.20 21.53
C GLU A 162 13.21 -16.18 22.45
N SER A 163 14.49 -15.93 22.22
CA SER A 163 15.29 -14.95 22.96
C SER A 163 14.72 -13.54 22.91
N PHE A 164 14.25 -13.09 21.75
CA PHE A 164 13.62 -11.78 21.56
C PHE A 164 12.27 -11.72 22.29
N ARG A 165 11.43 -12.74 22.11
CA ARG A 165 10.09 -12.81 22.70
C ARG A 165 10.15 -12.86 24.23
N ARG A 166 11.09 -13.64 24.77
CA ARG A 166 11.31 -13.74 26.21
C ARG A 166 11.74 -12.41 26.82
N LYS A 167 12.70 -11.70 26.19
CA LYS A 167 13.13 -10.36 26.64
C LYS A 167 12.02 -9.32 26.64
N LEU A 168 11.03 -9.42 25.76
CA LEU A 168 9.81 -8.60 25.82
C LEU A 168 8.89 -9.04 26.95
N LEU A 169 8.72 -10.35 27.14
CA LEU A 169 7.90 -10.91 28.21
C LEU A 169 8.45 -10.55 29.59
N ASP A 170 9.77 -10.54 29.76
CA ASP A 170 10.46 -10.16 31.03
C ASP A 170 10.11 -8.71 31.48
N ILE A 171 9.66 -7.86 30.56
CA ILE A 171 9.17 -6.51 30.83
C ILE A 171 7.64 -6.40 30.75
N GLY A 172 6.93 -7.52 30.78
CA GLY A 172 5.46 -7.59 30.78
C GLY A 172 4.80 -7.34 29.43
N ILE A 173 5.55 -7.45 28.31
CA ILE A 173 5.02 -7.17 26.96
C ILE A 173 5.01 -8.48 26.16
N THR A 174 3.83 -8.87 25.66
CA THR A 174 3.70 -9.97 24.70
C THR A 174 3.96 -9.46 23.27
N PHE A 175 4.49 -10.34 22.41
CA PHE A 175 4.71 -10.03 20.99
C PHE A 175 3.99 -11.02 20.07
N ASP A 176 3.15 -10.48 19.18
CA ASP A 176 2.36 -11.24 18.22
C ASP A 176 2.81 -10.96 16.78
N VAL A 177 2.92 -12.02 15.96
CA VAL A 177 3.02 -11.90 14.50
C VAL A 177 1.65 -12.27 13.91
N ARG A 178 0.94 -11.28 13.37
CA ARG A 178 -0.42 -11.44 12.86
C ARG A 178 -0.42 -11.48 11.34
N THR A 179 -0.81 -12.62 10.77
CA THR A 179 -0.81 -12.87 9.33
C THR A 179 -2.19 -12.77 8.67
N GLY A 180 -3.26 -12.72 9.44
CA GLY A 180 -4.65 -12.77 8.96
C GLY A 180 -5.42 -11.46 9.16
N ARG A 181 -5.58 -11.03 10.39
CA ARG A 181 -6.36 -9.83 10.74
C ARG A 181 -5.48 -8.59 10.75
N TRP A 182 -5.02 -8.16 9.59
CA TRP A 182 -4.13 -7.00 9.46
C TRP A 182 -4.81 -5.67 9.75
N ASN A 183 -6.13 -5.65 9.80
CA ASN A 183 -6.95 -4.49 10.08
C ASN A 183 -7.27 -4.30 11.57
N ASP A 184 -7.02 -5.31 12.42
CA ASP A 184 -7.42 -5.27 13.83
C ASP A 184 -6.23 -4.88 14.74
N TYR A 185 -6.26 -3.62 15.19
CA TYR A 185 -5.30 -3.07 16.14
C TYR A 185 -5.88 -2.93 17.55
N SER A 186 -7.12 -3.37 17.82
CA SER A 186 -7.83 -3.14 19.09
C SER A 186 -7.00 -3.50 20.32
N GLN A 187 -6.17 -4.53 20.22
CA GLN A 187 -5.32 -5.02 21.30
C GLN A 187 -3.81 -4.72 21.09
N VAL A 188 -3.44 -3.81 20.19
CA VAL A 188 -2.05 -3.52 19.86
C VAL A 188 -1.63 -2.19 20.49
N ASP A 189 -0.62 -2.21 21.36
CA ASP A 189 -0.09 -1.03 22.01
C ASP A 189 1.10 -0.43 21.24
N ILE A 190 1.90 -1.29 20.60
CA ILE A 190 3.05 -0.89 19.77
C ILE A 190 3.03 -1.71 18.48
N VAL A 191 3.23 -1.05 17.34
CA VAL A 191 3.42 -1.69 16.05
C VAL A 191 4.92 -1.84 15.78
N LEU A 192 5.38 -3.07 15.54
CA LEU A 192 6.72 -3.33 15.00
C LEU A 192 6.61 -3.49 13.49
N ALA A 193 7.28 -2.62 12.73
CA ALA A 193 7.09 -2.52 11.28
C ALA A 193 8.38 -2.70 10.47
N HIS A 194 9.23 -3.63 10.90
CA HIS A 194 10.45 -4.00 10.18
C HIS A 194 10.13 -4.92 9.00
N ARG A 195 10.99 -4.88 7.98
CA ARG A 195 10.95 -5.80 6.84
C ARG A 195 12.31 -6.43 6.63
N ASP A 196 12.31 -7.72 6.31
CA ASP A 196 13.48 -8.46 5.84
C ASP A 196 13.49 -8.45 4.32
N GLU A 197 13.83 -7.30 3.75
CA GLU A 197 13.92 -7.08 2.32
C GLU A 197 15.18 -6.28 1.99
N ASN A 198 15.73 -6.49 0.80
CA ASN A 198 16.91 -5.76 0.35
C ASN A 198 16.60 -4.28 0.06
N GLU A 199 17.64 -3.47 -0.02
CA GLU A 199 17.54 -2.03 -0.24
C GLU A 199 16.74 -1.68 -1.51
N ALA A 200 16.98 -2.40 -2.63
CA ALA A 200 16.27 -2.15 -3.89
C ALA A 200 14.76 -2.40 -3.78
N MET A 201 14.34 -3.34 -2.92
CA MET A 201 12.93 -3.57 -2.63
C MET A 201 12.38 -2.54 -1.64
N LEU A 202 13.15 -2.16 -0.61
CA LEU A 202 12.74 -1.14 0.37
C LEU A 202 12.49 0.22 -0.28
N GLN A 203 13.26 0.60 -1.32
CA GLN A 203 13.03 1.81 -2.14
C GLN A 203 11.64 1.87 -2.78
N ARG A 204 10.95 0.74 -2.90
CA ARG A 204 9.63 0.64 -3.57
C ARG A 204 8.48 0.39 -2.61
N LYS A 205 8.78 0.11 -1.34
CA LYS A 205 7.74 -0.16 -0.35
C LYS A 205 7.04 1.12 0.07
N PRO A 206 5.72 1.07 0.29
CA PRO A 206 4.98 2.20 0.84
C PRO A 206 5.16 2.30 2.35
N ALA A 207 4.96 3.48 2.89
CA ALA A 207 4.90 3.71 4.32
C ALA A 207 3.60 3.19 4.98
N THR A 208 2.87 2.28 4.33
CA THR A 208 1.52 1.85 4.74
C THR A 208 1.45 1.33 6.17
N LYS A 209 2.51 0.63 6.65
CA LYS A 209 2.53 0.13 8.03
C LYS A 209 2.56 1.26 9.06
N LEU A 210 3.34 2.31 8.80
CA LEU A 210 3.39 3.51 9.64
C LEU A 210 2.06 4.27 9.58
N VAL A 211 1.53 4.49 8.38
CA VAL A 211 0.26 5.20 8.19
C VAL A 211 -0.89 4.46 8.87
N ASN A 212 -0.95 3.13 8.75
CA ASN A 212 -1.97 2.33 9.42
C ASN A 212 -1.79 2.36 10.96
N ALA A 213 -0.56 2.41 11.47
CA ALA A 213 -0.29 2.57 12.90
C ALA A 213 -0.82 3.93 13.41
N TRP A 214 -0.62 5.03 12.67
CA TRP A 214 -1.20 6.34 13.00
C TRP A 214 -2.73 6.30 12.98
N LEU A 215 -3.34 5.72 11.92
CA LEU A 215 -4.80 5.56 11.81
C LEU A 215 -5.37 4.68 12.92
N ALA A 216 -4.55 3.74 13.41
CA ALA A 216 -4.91 2.84 14.50
C ALA A 216 -4.57 3.38 15.89
N GLU A 217 -4.01 4.59 16.00
CA GLU A 217 -3.62 5.20 17.27
C GLU A 217 -2.61 4.36 18.08
N ALA A 218 -1.70 3.67 17.38
CA ALA A 218 -0.66 2.85 17.98
C ALA A 218 0.73 3.35 17.58
N PRO A 219 1.62 3.70 18.52
CA PRO A 219 2.99 4.07 18.21
C PRO A 219 3.71 2.99 17.41
N ALA A 220 4.56 3.40 16.45
CA ALA A 220 5.29 2.49 15.58
C ALA A 220 6.80 2.55 15.82
N LEU A 221 7.40 1.36 15.89
CA LEU A 221 8.84 1.15 15.77
C LEU A 221 9.10 0.57 14.36
N VAL A 222 9.93 1.22 13.59
CA VAL A 222 10.08 0.95 12.16
C VAL A 222 11.55 0.84 11.76
N ALA A 223 11.83 0.04 10.73
CA ALA A 223 13.11 0.11 10.05
C ALA A 223 13.25 1.45 9.30
N PRO A 224 14.47 1.99 9.13
CA PRO A 224 14.73 3.20 8.35
C PRO A 224 14.51 2.91 6.85
N GLU A 225 13.27 2.95 6.40
CA GLU A 225 12.88 2.76 5.00
C GLU A 225 12.66 4.12 4.32
N PRO A 226 13.04 4.32 3.05
CA PRO A 226 12.96 5.61 2.38
C PRO A 226 11.55 6.23 2.43
N ALA A 227 10.51 5.46 2.13
CA ALA A 227 9.12 5.95 2.18
C ALA A 227 8.64 6.29 3.59
N ILE A 228 9.22 5.71 4.63
CA ILE A 228 8.93 6.02 6.03
C ILE A 228 9.67 7.29 6.44
N GLU A 229 10.95 7.39 6.09
CA GLU A 229 11.77 8.56 6.43
C GLU A 229 11.26 9.83 5.73
N GLU A 230 10.72 9.77 4.52
CA GLU A 230 10.11 10.93 3.85
C GLU A 230 8.89 11.49 4.62
N LEU A 231 8.28 10.69 5.50
CA LEU A 231 7.15 11.13 6.32
C LEU A 231 7.58 11.74 7.67
N ARG A 232 8.86 11.68 8.03
CA ARG A 232 9.34 12.22 9.30
C ARG A 232 9.24 13.74 9.33
N ARG A 233 8.55 14.27 10.34
CA ARG A 233 8.48 15.70 10.66
C ARG A 233 8.96 15.98 12.09
N GLY A 234 9.09 14.93 12.92
CA GLY A 234 9.55 15.04 14.30
C GLY A 234 9.73 13.68 14.96
N ASP A 235 10.24 13.72 16.19
CA ASP A 235 10.59 12.52 16.96
C ASP A 235 9.37 11.73 17.48
N LEU A 236 8.18 12.31 17.38
CA LEU A 236 6.93 11.67 17.78
C LEU A 236 6.25 10.92 16.61
N ASP A 237 6.76 11.03 15.37
CA ASP A 237 6.16 10.35 14.23
C ASP A 237 6.34 8.83 14.31
N PHE A 238 7.52 8.39 14.69
CA PHE A 238 7.89 6.99 14.90
C PHE A 238 9.26 6.88 15.57
N ILE A 239 9.60 5.71 16.06
CA ILE A 239 10.93 5.38 16.56
C ILE A 239 11.63 4.50 15.53
N ALA A 240 12.76 4.95 14.99
CA ALA A 240 13.57 4.16 14.08
C ALA A 240 14.42 3.15 14.87
N THR A 241 14.37 1.88 14.48
CA THR A 241 15.18 0.80 15.06
C THR A 241 15.61 -0.17 13.96
N ALA A 242 16.85 -0.64 14.02
CA ALA A 242 17.44 -1.42 12.93
C ALA A 242 17.39 -2.93 13.19
N ASP A 243 17.40 -3.35 14.47
CA ASP A 243 17.59 -4.74 14.90
C ASP A 243 16.83 -5.06 16.18
N ALA A 244 16.95 -6.30 16.64
CA ALA A 244 16.32 -6.77 17.88
C ALA A 244 16.77 -5.99 19.11
N ALA A 245 18.07 -5.63 19.22
CA ALA A 245 18.63 -4.98 20.40
C ALA A 245 18.10 -3.53 20.52
N SER A 246 18.20 -2.75 19.43
CA SER A 246 17.67 -1.38 19.38
C SER A 246 16.15 -1.34 19.57
N THR A 247 15.42 -2.33 19.02
CA THR A 247 13.97 -2.44 19.21
C THR A 247 13.61 -2.71 20.67
N LEU A 248 14.29 -3.65 21.33
CA LEU A 248 14.09 -3.92 22.76
C LEU A 248 14.41 -2.71 23.63
N ALA A 249 15.49 -2.00 23.35
CA ALA A 249 15.85 -0.77 24.06
C ALA A 249 14.77 0.31 23.90
N ALA A 250 14.29 0.53 22.68
CA ALA A 250 13.24 1.50 22.39
C ALA A 250 11.90 1.16 23.08
N VAL A 251 11.50 -0.13 23.07
CA VAL A 251 10.29 -0.59 23.76
C VAL A 251 10.40 -0.38 25.27
N ARG A 252 11.56 -0.69 25.87
CA ARG A 252 11.81 -0.47 27.31
C ARG A 252 11.77 1.01 27.68
N SER A 253 12.38 1.86 26.88
CA SER A 253 12.33 3.32 27.07
C SER A 253 10.89 3.82 27.04
N LEU A 254 10.16 3.46 25.97
CA LEU A 254 8.78 3.91 25.80
C LEU A 254 7.84 3.43 26.90
N ALA A 255 8.05 2.20 27.43
CA ALA A 255 7.28 1.65 28.54
C ALA A 255 7.52 2.43 29.88
N ARG A 256 8.65 3.09 30.02
CA ARG A 256 9.01 3.92 31.19
C ARG A 256 8.62 5.39 31.03
N GLU A 257 8.16 5.78 29.84
CA GLU A 257 7.84 7.16 29.48
C GLU A 257 6.36 7.29 29.03
N PRO A 258 5.37 7.13 29.93
CA PRO A 258 3.95 7.17 29.57
C PRO A 258 3.55 8.48 28.87
N ALA A 259 4.13 9.60 29.26
CA ALA A 259 3.88 10.90 28.64
C ALA A 259 4.31 10.93 27.17
N ARG A 260 5.50 10.38 26.85
CA ARG A 260 5.97 10.26 25.48
C ARG A 260 5.11 9.32 24.64
N TYR A 261 4.72 8.18 25.23
CA TYR A 261 3.81 7.23 24.57
C TYR A 261 2.49 7.88 24.16
N LEU A 262 1.84 8.62 25.08
CA LEU A 262 0.61 9.34 24.81
C LEU A 262 0.82 10.47 23.78
N ALA A 263 1.94 11.19 23.86
CA ALA A 263 2.31 12.22 22.88
C ALA A 263 2.48 11.62 21.48
N MET A 264 3.04 10.41 21.34
CA MET A 264 3.13 9.69 20.05
C MET A 264 1.75 9.30 19.51
N ILE A 265 0.82 8.84 20.37
CA ILE A 265 -0.57 8.54 19.98
C ILE A 265 -1.24 9.80 19.44
N GLU A 266 -1.17 10.91 20.17
CA GLU A 266 -1.80 12.17 19.75
C GLU A 266 -1.17 12.74 18.47
N ASN A 267 0.16 12.63 18.35
CA ASN A 267 0.84 12.98 17.10
C ASN A 267 0.36 12.09 15.93
N GLY A 268 0.28 10.77 16.14
CA GLY A 268 -0.24 9.82 15.13
C GLY A 268 -1.67 10.16 14.71
N ARG A 269 -2.55 10.49 15.67
CA ARG A 269 -3.92 10.94 15.41
C ARG A 269 -3.97 12.21 14.56
N ARG A 270 -3.08 13.18 14.80
CA ARG A 270 -2.94 14.39 13.99
C ARG A 270 -2.43 14.08 12.60
N ARG A 271 -1.38 13.24 12.48
CA ARG A 271 -0.76 12.84 11.21
C ARG A 271 -1.71 12.02 10.33
N SER A 272 -2.50 11.16 10.94
CA SER A 272 -3.45 10.28 10.23
C SER A 272 -4.50 11.05 9.43
N ARG A 273 -4.82 12.30 9.79
CA ARG A 273 -5.78 13.14 9.05
C ARG A 273 -5.40 13.35 7.60
N GLU A 274 -4.11 13.29 7.27
CA GLU A 274 -3.60 13.40 5.90
C GLU A 274 -3.83 12.13 5.07
N TYR A 275 -4.17 11.00 5.73
CA TYR A 275 -4.25 9.65 5.13
C TYR A 275 -5.61 8.98 5.31
N VAL A 276 -6.59 9.64 5.92
CA VAL A 276 -7.98 9.15 5.93
C VAL A 276 -8.52 9.05 4.49
N ALA A 277 -9.52 8.20 4.29
CA ALA A 277 -10.08 7.95 2.97
C ALA A 277 -10.49 9.21 2.21
N SER A 278 -11.09 10.19 2.91
CA SER A 278 -11.49 11.48 2.33
C SER A 278 -10.30 12.31 1.84
N ALA A 279 -9.19 12.33 2.59
CA ALA A 279 -7.98 13.05 2.19
C ALA A 279 -7.30 12.40 0.98
N VAL A 280 -7.18 11.06 0.95
CA VAL A 280 -6.65 10.34 -0.20
C VAL A 280 -7.55 10.51 -1.42
N ARG A 281 -8.87 10.47 -1.24
CA ARG A 281 -9.85 10.77 -2.31
C ARG A 281 -9.66 12.17 -2.88
N GLY A 282 -9.48 13.19 -2.03
CA GLY A 282 -9.19 14.55 -2.49
C GLY A 282 -7.95 14.64 -3.38
N ARG A 283 -6.88 13.92 -3.03
CA ARG A 283 -5.66 13.86 -3.85
C ARG A 283 -5.89 13.15 -5.20
N TRP A 284 -6.69 12.09 -5.23
CA TRP A 284 -7.09 11.44 -6.48
C TRP A 284 -7.91 12.38 -7.36
N MET A 285 -8.87 13.11 -6.78
CA MET A 285 -9.68 14.07 -7.52
C MET A 285 -8.81 15.20 -8.09
N ALA A 286 -7.87 15.72 -7.31
CA ALA A 286 -6.90 16.72 -7.79
C ALA A 286 -6.02 16.17 -8.93
N LEU A 287 -5.58 14.91 -8.86
CA LEU A 287 -4.87 14.24 -9.95
C LEU A 287 -5.72 14.19 -11.22
N PHE A 288 -7.00 13.81 -11.10
CA PHE A 288 -7.90 13.77 -12.27
C PHE A 288 -8.07 15.16 -12.90
N GLU A 289 -8.24 16.19 -12.08
CA GLU A 289 -8.45 17.57 -12.56
C GLU A 289 -7.21 18.18 -13.17
N ASN A 290 -6.07 18.07 -12.47
CA ASN A 290 -4.88 18.85 -12.79
C ASN A 290 -3.91 18.12 -13.74
N ASP A 291 -3.95 16.79 -13.78
CA ASP A 291 -3.01 15.99 -14.58
C ASP A 291 -3.70 15.11 -15.62
N VAL A 292 -4.70 14.31 -15.18
CA VAL A 292 -5.33 13.32 -16.06
C VAL A 292 -6.13 13.96 -17.17
N MET A 293 -7.01 14.92 -16.84
CA MET A 293 -7.87 15.54 -17.86
C MET A 293 -7.09 16.37 -18.88
N PRO A 294 -6.17 17.27 -18.50
CA PRO A 294 -5.36 18.00 -19.47
C PRO A 294 -4.55 17.06 -20.38
N ALA A 295 -3.93 16.02 -19.80
CA ALA A 295 -3.17 15.05 -20.58
C ALA A 295 -4.06 14.20 -21.50
N TYR A 296 -5.27 13.83 -21.05
CA TYR A 296 -6.24 13.08 -21.85
C TYR A 296 -6.73 13.88 -23.06
N GLU A 297 -7.03 15.17 -22.88
CA GLU A 297 -7.43 16.04 -24.01
C GLU A 297 -6.31 16.14 -25.07
N LEU A 298 -5.06 16.30 -24.64
CA LEU A 298 -3.91 16.28 -25.57
C LEU A 298 -3.73 14.92 -26.23
N TRP A 299 -3.94 13.81 -25.49
CA TRP A 299 -3.85 12.46 -26.02
C TRP A 299 -4.91 12.20 -27.10
N ARG A 300 -6.13 12.71 -26.95
CA ARG A 300 -7.20 12.56 -27.93
C ARG A 300 -6.87 13.21 -29.28
N LEU A 301 -6.07 14.27 -29.28
CA LEU A 301 -5.65 14.95 -30.51
C LEU A 301 -4.59 14.18 -31.31
N ARG A 302 -3.92 13.21 -30.67
CA ARG A 302 -2.91 12.38 -31.36
C ARG A 302 -3.57 11.41 -32.32
N GLY A 303 -2.97 11.25 -33.50
CA GLY A 303 -3.39 10.27 -34.48
C GLY A 303 -3.23 8.83 -34.00
N GLY A 304 -4.06 7.91 -34.48
CA GLY A 304 -4.00 6.49 -34.07
C GLY A 304 -2.63 5.86 -34.33
N TRP A 305 -1.99 6.20 -35.44
CA TRP A 305 -0.64 5.72 -35.79
C TRP A 305 0.44 6.25 -34.84
N GLU A 306 0.39 7.50 -34.45
CA GLU A 306 1.31 8.09 -33.47
C GLU A 306 1.20 7.38 -32.12
N ARG A 307 -0.05 7.16 -31.65
CA ARG A 307 -0.30 6.41 -30.40
C ARG A 307 0.24 4.98 -30.46
N TYR A 308 0.09 4.31 -31.61
CA TYR A 308 0.60 2.96 -31.81
C TYR A 308 2.13 2.90 -31.78
N LEU A 309 2.83 3.79 -32.51
CA LEU A 309 4.29 3.86 -32.50
C LEU A 309 4.84 4.15 -31.11
N ARG A 310 4.24 5.10 -30.40
CA ARG A 310 4.61 5.39 -29.01
C ARG A 310 4.41 4.16 -28.11
N HIS A 311 3.33 3.43 -28.28
CA HIS A 311 3.06 2.21 -27.53
C HIS A 311 4.13 1.14 -27.76
N LEU A 312 4.55 0.91 -28.99
CA LEU A 312 5.64 -0.04 -29.30
C LEU A 312 6.94 0.32 -28.57
N HIS A 313 7.29 1.61 -28.59
CA HIS A 313 8.47 2.08 -27.88
C HIS A 313 8.35 1.88 -26.36
N THR A 314 7.25 2.30 -25.76
CA THR A 314 7.03 2.20 -24.32
C THR A 314 6.89 0.76 -23.82
N MET A 315 6.32 -0.14 -24.64
CA MET A 315 6.26 -1.58 -24.35
C MET A 315 7.66 -2.20 -24.27
N SER A 316 8.57 -1.81 -25.14
CA SER A 316 9.96 -2.28 -25.11
C SER A 316 10.67 -1.82 -23.82
N ALA A 317 10.47 -0.56 -23.44
CA ALA A 317 10.98 -0.01 -22.19
C ALA A 317 10.39 -0.73 -20.96
N GLN A 318 9.08 -1.06 -20.98
CA GLN A 318 8.42 -1.81 -19.91
C GLN A 318 8.98 -3.21 -19.69
N LYS A 319 9.32 -3.91 -20.80
CA LYS A 319 9.98 -5.23 -20.71
C LYS A 319 11.36 -5.11 -20.07
N LEU A 320 12.12 -4.08 -20.46
CA LEU A 320 13.44 -3.84 -19.92
C LEU A 320 13.37 -3.53 -18.43
N ALA A 321 12.47 -2.65 -18.02
CA ALA A 321 12.22 -2.33 -16.60
C ALA A 321 11.84 -3.58 -15.80
N ALA A 322 10.96 -4.43 -16.34
CA ALA A 322 10.57 -5.70 -15.71
C ALA A 322 11.73 -6.70 -15.60
N ARG A 323 12.65 -6.74 -16.58
CA ARG A 323 13.86 -7.59 -16.53
C ARG A 323 14.82 -7.10 -15.45
N ARG A 324 15.12 -5.80 -15.42
CA ARG A 324 15.98 -5.17 -14.39
C ARG A 324 15.43 -5.40 -12.98
N PHE A 325 14.12 -5.26 -12.81
CA PHE A 325 13.45 -5.52 -11.55
C PHE A 325 13.67 -6.97 -11.07
N ARG A 326 13.41 -7.97 -11.94
CA ARG A 326 13.63 -9.39 -11.60
C ARG A 326 15.09 -9.72 -11.32
N GLN A 327 16.03 -9.06 -12.00
CA GLN A 327 17.46 -9.22 -11.72
C GLN A 327 17.83 -8.68 -10.34
N ALA A 328 17.30 -7.50 -9.95
CA ALA A 328 17.51 -6.94 -8.63
C ALA A 328 16.91 -7.84 -7.54
N GLU A 329 15.67 -8.34 -7.72
CA GLU A 329 15.06 -9.29 -6.77
C GLU A 329 15.87 -10.59 -6.58
N ARG A 330 16.55 -11.06 -7.64
CA ARG A 330 17.36 -12.30 -7.57
C ARG A 330 18.73 -12.09 -6.94
N ARG A 331 19.40 -10.97 -7.22
CA ARG A 331 20.74 -10.68 -6.71
C ARG A 331 20.80 -10.57 -5.20
N ASP A 332 19.71 -10.08 -4.62
CA ASP A 332 19.64 -9.68 -3.22
C ASP A 332 18.72 -10.60 -2.39
N ARG A 333 18.37 -11.78 -2.92
CA ARG A 333 17.70 -12.78 -2.10
C ARG A 333 18.71 -13.33 -1.08
N PRO A 334 18.56 -13.09 0.23
CA PRO A 334 19.40 -13.77 1.20
C PRO A 334 19.26 -15.28 0.96
N ALA A 335 20.37 -16.01 1.07
CA ALA A 335 20.35 -17.46 1.01
C ALA A 335 19.26 -17.94 1.98
N SER A 336 18.27 -18.69 1.48
CA SER A 336 17.10 -19.11 2.24
C SER A 336 17.53 -19.59 3.63
N PRO A 337 17.02 -19.01 4.74
CA PRO A 337 17.25 -19.61 6.03
C PRO A 337 16.67 -21.01 5.96
N SER A 338 17.51 -22.00 6.14
CA SER A 338 17.10 -23.40 6.29
C SER A 338 16.07 -23.48 7.40
N SER A 339 14.83 -23.87 7.01
CA SER A 339 13.73 -24.29 7.87
C SER A 339 13.28 -23.34 8.98
N ILE A 340 12.23 -22.54 8.69
CA ILE A 340 11.32 -22.08 9.75
C ILE A 340 10.80 -23.32 10.46
N PRO A 341 10.92 -23.44 11.80
CA PRO A 341 10.42 -24.60 12.52
C PRO A 341 8.93 -24.81 12.23
N GLN A 342 8.54 -26.02 11.88
CA GLN A 342 7.13 -26.38 11.56
C GLN A 342 6.15 -26.12 12.70
N SER A 343 6.61 -25.87 13.92
CA SER A 343 5.80 -25.48 15.08
C SER A 343 5.09 -24.12 14.90
N ALA A 344 5.62 -23.21 14.08
CA ALA A 344 4.99 -21.91 13.82
C ALA A 344 3.81 -21.98 12.84
N GLN A 345 3.69 -23.07 12.07
CA GLN A 345 2.59 -23.26 11.11
C GLN A 345 1.31 -23.83 11.75
N LYS A 346 1.41 -24.57 12.85
CA LYS A 346 0.25 -25.24 13.48
C LYS A 346 -0.68 -24.32 14.29
N THR A 347 -0.23 -23.13 14.68
CA THR A 347 -1.09 -22.16 15.41
C THR A 347 -2.05 -21.38 14.52
N SER A 348 -1.95 -21.50 13.21
CA SER A 348 -2.85 -20.80 12.27
C SER A 348 -4.09 -21.59 11.85
N GLU A 349 -4.16 -22.91 12.15
CA GLU A 349 -5.26 -23.78 11.72
C GLU A 349 -6.33 -24.05 12.78
N LEU A 350 -6.14 -23.61 14.02
CA LEU A 350 -7.08 -23.84 15.15
C LEU A 350 -8.01 -22.63 15.42
N GLY A 351 -8.36 -21.87 14.39
CA GLY A 351 -9.29 -20.74 14.46
C GLY A 351 -10.17 -20.66 13.21
N ARG A 352 -10.82 -21.76 12.86
CA ARG A 352 -11.96 -21.75 11.92
C ARG A 352 -13.26 -21.52 12.65
#